data_3a75567abba29db8cff15d3223b1658e
#
_entry.id   3a75567abba29db8cff15d3223b1658e
#
_cell.length_a   1.000
_cell.length_b   1.000
_cell.length_c   1.000
_cell.angle_alpha   90.00
_cell.angle_beta   90.00
_cell.angle_gamma   90.00
#
_symmetry.space_group_name_H-M   'P 1'
#
loop_
_entity.id
_entity.type
_entity.pdbx_description
1 polymer ?
#
loop_
_entity_poly.entity_id
_entity_poly.type
_entity_poly.pdbx_seq_one_letter_code
_entity_poly.pdbx_strand_id
1 'polypeptide(L)'
;MNYIFSGIFLYFFLCFLLYIFQRRIVFNKSGHPGAPKDYNLANTEEVYIKTEDNLKLLSWYHKGNNSLPLLVYFHGNSFHIGDRAYRIQKYIEKNWSVLLVSWRGFGGNEGNPTEKNLYKDAEAVLKWIKNNTEFKFKELVIYGESLVSGDAVEMGTK
;
A
#
# COMPACT_ATOMS: atom_id res chain seq x y z
N MET A 1 45.09 11.16 20.48
CA MET A 1 44.27 10.03 21.04
C MET A 1 42.78 10.39 21.19
N ASN A 2 42.47 11.61 21.66
CA ASN A 2 41.05 12.04 21.91
C ASN A 2 40.21 12.13 20.62
N TYR A 3 40.74 12.56 19.47
CA TYR A 3 39.97 12.68 18.23
C TYR A 3 39.51 11.35 17.65
N ILE A 4 40.27 10.26 17.86
CA ILE A 4 39.88 8.91 17.39
C ILE A 4 38.68 8.42 18.23
N PHE A 5 38.74 8.57 19.55
CA PHE A 5 37.62 8.19 20.42
C PHE A 5 36.37 9.02 20.14
N SER A 6 36.53 10.32 19.89
CA SER A 6 35.41 11.19 19.51
C SER A 6 34.80 10.76 18.16
N GLY A 7 35.60 10.39 17.19
CA GLY A 7 35.13 9.88 15.90
C GLY A 7 34.37 8.57 16.04
N ILE A 8 34.87 7.64 16.81
CA ILE A 8 34.20 6.35 17.10
C ILE A 8 32.87 6.59 17.82
N PHE A 9 32.86 7.45 18.83
CA PHE A 9 31.63 7.80 19.55
C PHE A 9 30.58 8.40 18.62
N LEU A 10 30.98 9.37 17.77
CA LEU A 10 30.09 10.01 16.81
C LEU A 10 29.49 8.97 15.84
N TYR A 11 30.30 8.06 15.33
CA TYR A 11 29.84 6.99 14.44
C TYR A 11 28.74 6.12 15.09
N PHE A 12 28.99 5.62 16.30
CA PHE A 12 28.00 4.80 16.99
C PHE A 12 26.74 5.59 17.40
N PHE A 13 26.91 6.85 17.75
CA PHE A 13 25.79 7.75 18.03
C PHE A 13 24.91 7.96 16.79
N LEU A 14 25.50 8.19 15.63
CA LEU A 14 24.76 8.30 14.36
C LEU A 14 24.06 7.00 13.99
N CYS A 15 24.73 5.86 14.13
CA CYS A 15 24.10 4.54 13.94
C CYS A 15 22.90 4.33 14.86
N PHE A 16 23.04 4.72 16.13
CA PHE A 16 21.96 4.65 17.09
C PHE A 16 20.77 5.55 16.71
N LEU A 17 21.03 6.77 16.28
CA LEU A 17 19.98 7.67 15.78
C LEU A 17 19.28 7.08 14.55
N LEU A 18 20.03 6.57 13.60
CA LEU A 18 19.47 5.91 12.43
C LEU A 18 18.61 4.70 12.82
N TYR A 19 19.05 3.89 13.78
CA TYR A 19 18.28 2.76 14.29
C TYR A 19 16.95 3.18 14.94
N ILE A 20 16.96 4.26 15.72
CA ILE A 20 15.73 4.79 16.34
C ILE A 20 14.77 5.37 15.29
N PHE A 21 15.30 6.14 14.34
CA PHE A 21 14.49 6.89 13.39
C PHE A 21 14.26 6.16 12.05
N GLN A 22 14.85 4.98 11.83
CA GLN A 22 14.76 4.24 10.56
C GLN A 22 13.33 4.10 10.03
N ARG A 23 12.36 3.77 10.89
CA ARG A 23 10.96 3.61 10.47
C ARG A 23 10.36 4.93 9.99
N ARG A 24 10.69 6.04 10.62
CA ARG A 24 10.22 7.37 10.24
C ARG A 24 10.82 7.84 8.93
N ILE A 25 12.07 7.42 8.67
CA ILE A 25 12.78 7.71 7.42
C ILE A 25 12.23 6.85 6.28
N VAL A 26 12.01 5.55 6.54
CA VAL A 26 11.54 4.60 5.53
C VAL A 26 10.07 4.83 5.18
N PHE A 27 9.19 5.05 6.15
CA PHE A 27 7.75 5.20 5.94
C PHE A 27 7.34 6.68 5.99
N ASN A 28 7.36 7.33 4.83
CA ASN A 28 6.95 8.72 4.69
C ASN A 28 5.42 8.82 4.56
N LYS A 29 4.76 8.89 5.71
CA LYS A 29 3.30 8.95 5.81
C LYS A 29 2.80 10.33 5.36
N SER A 30 1.68 10.35 4.65
CA SER A 30 0.95 11.57 4.29
C SER A 30 -0.50 11.51 4.77
N GLY A 31 -1.19 12.65 4.69
CA GLY A 31 -2.59 12.76 5.09
C GLY A 31 -3.57 12.00 4.20
N HIS A 32 -4.85 12.22 4.42
CA HIS A 32 -5.94 11.59 3.67
C HIS A 32 -5.90 11.98 2.18
N PRO A 33 -6.10 11.04 1.24
CA PRO A 33 -5.99 11.32 -0.19
C PRO A 33 -7.12 12.19 -0.76
N GLY A 34 -8.21 12.40 -0.05
CA GLY A 34 -9.47 12.90 -0.63
C GLY A 34 -10.26 11.78 -1.29
N ALA A 35 -11.24 12.15 -2.10
CA ALA A 35 -12.10 11.20 -2.80
C ALA A 35 -11.59 10.90 -4.22
N PRO A 36 -11.91 9.72 -4.81
CA PRO A 36 -11.53 9.38 -6.20
C PRO A 36 -11.94 10.43 -7.23
N LYS A 37 -13.11 11.06 -7.05
CA LYS A 37 -13.61 12.14 -7.93
C LYS A 37 -12.68 13.35 -8.02
N ASP A 38 -11.91 13.64 -6.98
CA ASP A 38 -10.97 14.75 -6.92
C ASP A 38 -9.75 14.52 -7.86
N TYR A 39 -9.60 13.27 -8.34
CA TYR A 39 -8.57 12.81 -9.27
C TYR A 39 -9.10 12.38 -10.63
N ASN A 40 -10.32 12.79 -10.99
CA ASN A 40 -10.99 12.43 -12.24
C ASN A 40 -11.22 10.91 -12.43
N LEU A 41 -11.31 10.16 -11.34
CA LEU A 41 -11.59 8.72 -11.36
C LEU A 41 -13.11 8.50 -11.24
N ALA A 42 -13.83 8.73 -12.32
CA ALA A 42 -15.28 8.48 -12.37
C ALA A 42 -15.59 7.00 -12.10
N ASN A 43 -16.74 6.73 -11.46
CA ASN A 43 -17.21 5.39 -11.12
C ASN A 43 -16.22 4.55 -10.28
N THR A 44 -15.34 5.23 -9.54
CA THR A 44 -14.44 4.61 -8.56
C THR A 44 -14.96 4.92 -7.16
N GLU A 45 -15.08 3.91 -6.33
CA GLU A 45 -15.66 3.99 -5.00
C GLU A 45 -14.59 3.86 -3.92
N GLU A 46 -14.79 4.56 -2.81
CA GLU A 46 -14.04 4.31 -1.57
C GLU A 46 -14.56 3.05 -0.91
N VAL A 47 -13.68 2.12 -0.63
CA VAL A 47 -13.99 0.90 0.13
C VAL A 47 -13.07 0.80 1.34
N TYR A 48 -13.59 0.22 2.42
CA TYR A 48 -12.84 0.02 3.65
C TYR A 48 -12.63 -1.48 3.87
N ILE A 49 -11.38 -1.91 3.78
CA ILE A 49 -11.00 -3.31 3.95
C ILE A 49 -10.65 -3.55 5.42
N LYS A 50 -11.43 -4.43 6.07
CA LYS A 50 -11.20 -4.76 7.48
C LYS A 50 -10.10 -5.81 7.61
N THR A 51 -9.06 -5.50 8.39
CA THR A 51 -7.99 -6.42 8.73
C THR A 51 -8.36 -7.33 9.90
N GLU A 52 -7.59 -8.40 10.10
CA GLU A 52 -7.78 -9.33 11.22
C GLU A 52 -7.66 -8.63 12.58
N ASP A 53 -6.77 -7.66 12.69
CA ASP A 53 -6.56 -6.84 13.89
C ASP A 53 -7.47 -5.60 13.96
N ASN A 54 -8.63 -5.67 13.27
CA ASN A 54 -9.73 -4.69 13.29
C ASN A 54 -9.41 -3.29 12.74
N LEU A 55 -8.33 -3.08 12.03
CA LEU A 55 -8.10 -1.84 11.30
C LEU A 55 -9.01 -1.78 10.06
N LYS A 56 -9.22 -0.56 9.56
CA LYS A 56 -9.93 -0.29 8.30
C LYS A 56 -8.96 0.36 7.34
N LEU A 57 -8.66 -0.31 6.24
CA LEU A 57 -7.79 0.20 5.19
C LEU A 57 -8.64 0.88 4.13
N LEU A 58 -8.52 2.20 4.01
CA LEU A 58 -9.08 2.94 2.90
C LEU A 58 -8.47 2.44 1.59
N SER A 59 -9.31 2.06 0.64
CA SER A 59 -8.91 1.62 -0.68
C SER A 59 -9.88 2.18 -1.71
N TRP A 60 -9.45 2.27 -2.97
CA TRP A 60 -10.31 2.70 -4.05
C TRP A 60 -10.57 1.55 -5.01
N TYR A 61 -11.84 1.24 -5.23
CA TYR A 61 -12.27 0.16 -6.12
C TYR A 61 -13.01 0.72 -7.34
N HIS A 62 -12.52 0.37 -8.52
CA HIS A 62 -13.16 0.61 -9.79
C HIS A 62 -13.61 -0.72 -10.40
N LYS A 63 -14.91 -0.84 -10.69
CA LYS A 63 -15.45 -2.01 -11.37
C LYS A 63 -15.44 -1.77 -12.88
N GLY A 64 -14.61 -2.51 -13.60
CA GLY A 64 -14.54 -2.56 -15.06
C GLY A 64 -15.20 -3.80 -15.62
N ASN A 65 -14.65 -4.31 -16.72
CA ASN A 65 -15.12 -5.53 -17.39
C ASN A 65 -14.59 -6.78 -16.69
N ASN A 66 -15.47 -7.64 -16.20
CA ASN A 66 -15.13 -8.90 -15.52
C ASN A 66 -14.44 -9.93 -16.43
N SER A 67 -14.42 -9.74 -17.76
CA SER A 67 -13.65 -10.57 -18.69
C SER A 67 -12.16 -10.22 -18.72
N LEU A 68 -11.76 -9.10 -18.11
CA LEU A 68 -10.38 -8.67 -17.94
C LEU A 68 -9.93 -8.93 -16.50
N PRO A 69 -8.61 -9.06 -16.23
CA PRO A 69 -8.12 -9.24 -14.87
C PRO A 69 -8.45 -8.08 -13.94
N LEU A 70 -8.50 -8.35 -12.62
CA LEU A 70 -8.50 -7.32 -11.60
C LEU A 70 -7.06 -6.93 -11.27
N LEU A 71 -6.71 -5.65 -11.47
CA LEU A 71 -5.46 -5.08 -11.00
C LEU A 71 -5.57 -4.76 -9.50
N VAL A 72 -4.77 -5.42 -8.69
CA VAL A 72 -4.58 -5.10 -7.26
C VAL A 72 -3.29 -4.31 -7.14
N TYR A 73 -3.41 -3.02 -6.88
CA TYR A 73 -2.27 -2.11 -6.84
C TYR A 73 -1.92 -1.71 -5.41
N PHE A 74 -0.73 -2.08 -4.96
CA PHE A 74 -0.15 -1.71 -3.69
C PHE A 74 0.87 -0.58 -3.89
N HIS A 75 0.58 0.60 -3.32
CA HIS A 75 1.49 1.75 -3.43
C HIS A 75 2.76 1.57 -2.60
N GLY A 76 3.82 2.26 -2.98
CA GLY A 76 5.10 2.24 -2.27
C GLY A 76 5.05 2.96 -0.91
N ASN A 77 6.22 3.15 -0.31
CA ASN A 77 6.42 3.64 1.05
C ASN A 77 6.28 5.17 1.23
N SER A 78 5.75 5.88 0.27
CA SER A 78 5.63 7.35 0.31
C SER A 78 4.25 7.81 -0.10
N PHE A 79 3.78 8.90 0.54
CA PHE A 79 2.55 9.61 0.21
C PHE A 79 1.28 8.77 0.40
N HIS A 80 0.27 8.96 -0.45
CA HIS A 80 -1.04 8.31 -0.37
C HIS A 80 -1.52 7.80 -1.73
N ILE A 81 -2.63 7.07 -1.74
CA ILE A 81 -3.17 6.46 -2.98
C ILE A 81 -3.58 7.50 -4.03
N GLY A 82 -3.97 8.72 -3.63
CA GLY A 82 -4.29 9.80 -4.57
C GLY A 82 -3.15 10.14 -5.52
N ASP A 83 -1.90 10.06 -5.06
CA ASP A 83 -0.71 10.30 -5.90
C ASP A 83 -0.49 9.20 -6.97
N ARG A 84 -1.24 8.11 -6.89
CA ARG A 84 -1.23 7.00 -7.87
C ARG A 84 -2.43 7.01 -8.81
N ALA A 85 -3.36 7.93 -8.63
CA ALA A 85 -4.57 8.05 -9.43
C ALA A 85 -4.28 8.04 -10.94
N TYR A 86 -3.29 8.84 -11.38
CA TYR A 86 -2.88 8.93 -12.79
C TYR A 86 -2.37 7.59 -13.37
N ARG A 87 -1.86 6.70 -12.52
CA ARG A 87 -1.35 5.38 -12.95
C ARG A 87 -2.50 4.42 -13.19
N ILE A 88 -3.45 4.37 -12.25
CA ILE A 88 -4.60 3.46 -12.37
C ILE A 88 -5.59 3.94 -13.42
N GLN A 89 -5.67 5.25 -13.70
CA GLN A 89 -6.51 5.81 -14.75
C GLN A 89 -6.28 5.13 -16.10
N LYS A 90 -5.02 4.83 -16.45
CA LYS A 90 -4.67 4.15 -17.70
C LYS A 90 -5.27 2.74 -17.83
N TYR A 91 -5.48 2.05 -16.72
CA TYR A 91 -6.13 0.73 -16.69
C TYR A 91 -7.64 0.89 -16.74
N ILE A 92 -8.19 1.87 -16.01
CA ILE A 92 -9.62 2.21 -16.01
C ILE A 92 -10.07 2.58 -17.42
N GLU A 93 -9.31 3.40 -18.15
CA GLU A 93 -9.58 3.77 -19.55
C GLU A 93 -9.60 2.55 -20.50
N LYS A 94 -8.90 1.47 -20.14
CA LYS A 94 -8.94 0.18 -20.84
C LYS A 94 -9.99 -0.76 -20.28
N ASN A 95 -10.89 -0.26 -19.46
CA ASN A 95 -12.00 -0.99 -18.86
C ASN A 95 -11.58 -2.15 -17.91
N TRP A 96 -10.39 -2.05 -17.30
CA TRP A 96 -9.96 -2.98 -16.26
C TRP A 96 -10.67 -2.68 -14.93
N SER A 97 -10.93 -3.73 -14.15
CA SER A 97 -11.22 -3.54 -12.74
C SER A 97 -9.92 -3.25 -11.97
N VAL A 98 -9.98 -2.32 -11.02
CA VAL A 98 -8.79 -1.90 -10.26
C VAL A 98 -9.15 -1.78 -8.77
N LEU A 99 -8.30 -2.32 -7.92
CA LEU A 99 -8.31 -2.11 -6.49
C LEU A 99 -6.99 -1.45 -6.08
N LEU A 100 -7.03 -0.15 -5.80
CA LEU A 100 -5.89 0.62 -5.31
C LEU A 100 -5.92 0.65 -3.79
N VAL A 101 -4.95 0.01 -3.15
CA VAL A 101 -4.93 -0.25 -1.71
C VAL A 101 -4.04 0.75 -0.99
N SER A 102 -4.56 1.38 0.08
CA SER A 102 -3.76 2.15 1.02
C SER A 102 -3.41 1.30 2.24
N TRP A 103 -2.12 1.22 2.56
CA TRP A 103 -1.62 0.47 3.70
C TRP A 103 -1.97 1.09 5.05
N ARG A 104 -1.92 0.30 6.13
CA ARG A 104 -1.95 0.82 7.49
C ARG A 104 -0.91 1.93 7.70
N GLY A 105 -1.30 2.98 8.38
CA GLY A 105 -0.45 4.14 8.66
C GLY A 105 -0.25 5.10 7.49
N PHE A 106 -0.84 4.85 6.30
CA PHE A 106 -0.83 5.75 5.15
C PHE A 106 -2.23 6.24 4.82
N GLY A 107 -2.32 7.41 4.16
CA GLY A 107 -3.58 7.93 3.65
C GLY A 107 -4.66 8.12 4.72
N GLY A 108 -4.29 8.41 5.96
CA GLY A 108 -5.21 8.52 7.10
C GLY A 108 -5.56 7.19 7.77
N ASN A 109 -5.12 6.04 7.26
CA ASN A 109 -5.31 4.76 7.92
C ASN A 109 -4.54 4.67 9.23
N GLU A 110 -5.17 4.09 10.23
CA GLU A 110 -4.54 3.80 11.52
C GLU A 110 -3.47 2.71 11.41
N GLY A 111 -2.69 2.55 12.47
CA GLY A 111 -1.70 1.50 12.62
C GLY A 111 -0.29 1.89 12.20
N ASN A 112 0.63 0.95 12.39
CA ASN A 112 2.03 1.13 12.09
C ASN A 112 2.49 0.12 11.03
N PRO A 113 3.03 0.59 9.89
CA PRO A 113 3.56 -0.28 8.87
C PRO A 113 4.82 -0.99 9.39
N THR A 114 4.82 -2.29 9.30
CA THR A 114 5.96 -3.18 9.48
C THR A 114 5.79 -4.30 8.48
N GLU A 115 6.83 -4.95 8.03
CA GLU A 115 6.75 -6.07 7.12
C GLU A 115 5.65 -7.07 7.52
N LYS A 116 5.70 -7.58 8.76
CA LYS A 116 4.67 -8.49 9.30
C LYS A 116 3.25 -7.95 9.20
N ASN A 117 3.06 -6.65 9.42
CA ASN A 117 1.74 -6.04 9.40
C ASN A 117 1.26 -5.78 7.96
N LEU A 118 2.16 -5.50 7.03
CA LEU A 118 1.82 -5.36 5.62
C LEU A 118 1.35 -6.70 5.02
N TYR A 119 1.93 -7.83 5.43
CA TYR A 119 1.40 -9.16 5.07
C TYR A 119 -0.03 -9.37 5.56
N LYS A 120 -0.37 -8.95 6.78
CA LYS A 120 -1.76 -9.00 7.28
C LYS A 120 -2.72 -8.13 6.46
N ASP A 121 -2.26 -6.95 6.05
CA ASP A 121 -3.04 -6.07 5.18
C ASP A 121 -3.28 -6.74 3.83
N ALA A 122 -2.25 -7.32 3.23
CA ALA A 122 -2.33 -8.04 1.97
C ALA A 122 -3.31 -9.24 2.04
N GLU A 123 -3.27 -10.02 3.12
CA GLU A 123 -4.21 -11.12 3.36
C GLU A 123 -5.66 -10.61 3.50
N ALA A 124 -5.86 -9.49 4.20
CA ALA A 124 -7.17 -8.86 4.31
C ALA A 124 -7.72 -8.42 2.95
N VAL A 125 -6.84 -7.91 2.07
CA VAL A 125 -7.19 -7.52 0.70
C VAL A 125 -7.64 -8.73 -0.12
N LEU A 126 -6.90 -9.85 -0.09
CA LEU A 126 -7.30 -11.07 -0.79
C LEU A 126 -8.64 -11.62 -0.29
N LYS A 127 -8.85 -11.61 1.02
CA LYS A 127 -10.11 -12.02 1.64
C LYS A 127 -11.26 -11.09 1.22
N TRP A 128 -11.01 -9.79 1.14
CA TRP A 128 -12.01 -8.83 0.69
C TRP A 128 -12.39 -9.07 -0.77
N ILE A 129 -11.41 -9.26 -1.66
CA ILE A 129 -11.64 -9.59 -3.08
C ILE A 129 -12.53 -10.82 -3.21
N LYS A 130 -12.19 -11.91 -2.51
CA LYS A 130 -12.95 -13.17 -2.52
C LYS A 130 -14.40 -12.99 -2.10
N ASN A 131 -14.68 -12.10 -1.16
CA ASN A 131 -16.01 -11.95 -0.56
C ASN A 131 -16.87 -10.87 -1.25
N ASN A 132 -16.25 -9.92 -1.99
CA ASN A 132 -16.94 -8.74 -2.50
C ASN A 132 -16.84 -8.60 -4.03
N THR A 133 -16.11 -9.49 -4.69
CA THR A 133 -15.98 -9.50 -6.14
C THR A 133 -16.19 -10.91 -6.71
N GLU A 134 -16.34 -11.01 -8.02
CA GLU A 134 -16.46 -12.29 -8.74
C GLU A 134 -15.10 -12.85 -9.17
N PHE A 135 -14.01 -12.12 -8.98
CA PHE A 135 -12.67 -12.50 -9.42
C PHE A 135 -12.10 -13.65 -8.60
N LYS A 136 -11.54 -14.64 -9.31
CA LYS A 136 -10.74 -15.72 -8.73
C LYS A 136 -9.29 -15.29 -8.64
N PHE A 137 -8.52 -15.90 -7.76
CA PHE A 137 -7.11 -15.56 -7.56
C PHE A 137 -6.29 -15.57 -8.86
N LYS A 138 -6.50 -16.54 -9.74
CA LYS A 138 -5.84 -16.64 -11.05
C LYS A 138 -6.15 -15.50 -12.03
N GLU A 139 -7.17 -14.71 -11.72
CA GLU A 139 -7.63 -13.56 -12.53
C GLU A 139 -7.12 -12.23 -11.96
N LEU A 140 -6.24 -12.29 -10.95
CA LEU A 140 -5.64 -11.12 -10.34
C LEU A 140 -4.30 -10.79 -11.01
N VAL A 141 -4.06 -9.51 -11.22
CA VAL A 141 -2.73 -8.96 -11.50
C VAL A 141 -2.31 -8.17 -10.27
N ILE A 142 -1.35 -8.69 -9.52
CA ILE A 142 -0.88 -8.06 -8.28
C ILE A 142 0.35 -7.21 -8.61
N TYR A 143 0.25 -5.91 -8.34
CA TYR A 143 1.31 -4.94 -8.56
C TYR A 143 1.76 -4.32 -7.23
N GLY A 144 3.02 -4.49 -6.89
CA GLY A 144 3.67 -3.86 -5.74
C GLY A 144 4.68 -2.82 -6.17
N GLU A 145 4.58 -1.60 -5.64
CA GLU A 145 5.50 -0.50 -5.92
C GLU A 145 6.63 -0.45 -4.88
N SER A 146 7.90 -0.51 -5.35
CA SER A 146 9.09 -0.30 -4.50
C SER A 146 9.16 -1.32 -3.33
N LEU A 147 9.19 -0.83 -2.09
CA LEU A 147 9.37 -1.63 -0.88
C LEU A 147 8.33 -2.77 -0.76
N VAL A 148 7.11 -2.55 -1.20
CA VAL A 148 6.01 -3.53 -1.10
C VAL A 148 5.95 -4.50 -2.29
N SER A 149 6.94 -4.50 -3.16
CA SER A 149 7.04 -5.52 -4.22
C SER A 149 7.25 -6.93 -3.64
N GLY A 150 7.91 -7.04 -2.49
CA GLY A 150 8.04 -8.30 -1.73
C GLY A 150 6.69 -8.86 -1.29
N ASP A 151 5.81 -7.99 -0.76
CA ASP A 151 4.46 -8.38 -0.36
C ASP A 151 3.64 -8.88 -1.56
N ALA A 152 3.77 -8.23 -2.72
CA ALA A 152 3.10 -8.63 -3.94
C ALA A 152 3.56 -10.03 -4.42
N VAL A 153 4.86 -10.32 -4.33
CA VAL A 153 5.42 -11.66 -4.65
C VAL A 153 4.89 -12.71 -3.69
N GLU A 154 4.94 -12.47 -2.39
CA GLU A 154 4.44 -13.40 -1.37
C GLU A 154 2.96 -13.73 -1.58
N MET A 155 2.14 -12.73 -1.94
CA MET A 155 0.73 -12.96 -2.28
C MET A 155 0.56 -13.83 -3.53
N GLY A 156 1.44 -13.70 -4.51
CA GLY A 156 1.40 -14.48 -5.76
C GLY A 156 1.77 -15.95 -5.58
N THR A 157 2.30 -16.34 -4.41
CA THR A 157 2.68 -17.74 -4.11
C THR A 157 1.61 -18.50 -3.32
N LYS A 158 0.52 -17.86 -2.92
CA LYS A 158 -0.61 -18.45 -2.17
C LYS A 158 -1.72 -18.93 -3.11
#